data_c84f1ab1e2d0a4d5b6db8f4ce10bc056
#
_entry.id   c84f1ab1e2d0a4d5b6db8f4ce10bc056
#
_cell.length_a   1.000
_cell.length_b   1.000
_cell.length_c   1.000
_cell.angle_alpha   90.00
_cell.angle_beta   90.00
_cell.angle_gamma   90.00
#
_symmetry.space_group_name_H-M   'P 1'
#
loop_
_entity.id
_entity.type
_entity.pdbx_description
1 polymer ?
#
loop_
_entity_poly.entity_id
_entity_poly.type
_entity_poly.pdbx_seq_one_letter_code
_entity_poly.pdbx_strand_id
1 'polypeptide(L)'
;VGGTWRDNCYPGCACDVPSRLYSFSFELNPSWSRNFSGQQEIWDYLRHCTDSYGVRPHIRFQHEVLAAAWDHPHRRWRISTNRGELSCDVLITGTGALSEPNVPSIPGLESFQGTVFHSARWNRDYNLRDRRVAVVGTGASAIQFVPQIAPEVASLTLFQRTPAWIMPRGEREFGRI
;
A
#
# COMPACT_ATOMS: atom_id res chain seq x y z
N VAL A 1 4.50 6.03 -9.39
CA VAL A 1 5.07 4.67 -9.35
C VAL A 1 5.10 4.18 -7.92
N GLY A 2 4.87 2.88 -7.70
CA GLY A 2 5.01 2.24 -6.41
C GLY A 2 3.73 1.60 -5.85
N GLY A 3 2.53 2.01 -6.29
CA GLY A 3 1.26 1.41 -5.86
C GLY A 3 1.17 1.30 -4.34
N THR A 4 0.95 0.11 -3.82
CA THR A 4 0.86 -0.20 -2.39
C THR A 4 2.01 0.42 -1.57
N TRP A 5 3.24 0.38 -2.07
CA TRP A 5 4.42 0.89 -1.36
C TRP A 5 4.56 2.42 -1.42
N ARG A 6 3.90 3.08 -2.36
CA ARG A 6 3.74 4.54 -2.36
C ARG A 6 2.64 4.97 -1.39
N ASP A 7 1.53 4.23 -1.39
CA ASP A 7 0.28 4.68 -0.77
C ASP A 7 0.15 4.31 0.71
N ASN A 8 0.71 3.15 1.11
CA ASN A 8 0.68 2.72 2.51
C ASN A 8 1.86 3.31 3.29
N CYS A 9 1.58 4.30 4.09
CA CYS A 9 2.59 5.07 4.83
C CYS A 9 2.33 5.11 6.34
N TYR A 10 1.58 4.16 6.86
CA TYR A 10 1.34 4.03 8.30
C TYR A 10 2.63 3.65 9.04
N PRO A 11 2.76 3.99 10.33
CA PRO A 11 3.94 3.66 11.13
C PRO A 11 4.23 2.15 11.13
N GLY A 12 5.50 1.78 10.94
CA GLY A 12 5.92 0.38 10.91
C GLY A 12 5.57 -0.38 9.62
N CYS A 13 5.08 0.29 8.57
CA CYS A 13 4.77 -0.33 7.29
C CYS A 13 6.01 -1.00 6.70
N ALA A 14 5.95 -2.32 6.56
CA ALA A 14 7.04 -3.15 6.04
C ALA A 14 6.49 -4.38 5.32
N CYS A 15 7.35 -5.05 4.55
CA CYS A 15 7.01 -6.31 3.93
C CYS A 15 6.99 -7.44 4.98
N ASP A 16 6.09 -8.39 4.79
CA ASP A 16 6.00 -9.64 5.56
C ASP A 16 6.62 -10.83 4.81
N VAL A 17 7.17 -10.57 3.61
CA VAL A 17 7.99 -11.51 2.85
C VAL A 17 9.47 -11.16 3.04
N PRO A 18 10.37 -12.16 3.19
CA PRO A 18 11.80 -11.89 3.31
C PRO A 18 12.32 -11.04 2.15
N SER A 19 13.09 -9.98 2.47
CA SER A 19 13.54 -8.95 1.52
C SER A 19 14.25 -9.54 0.31
N ARG A 20 15.08 -10.58 0.51
CA ARG A 20 15.82 -11.23 -0.58
C ARG A 20 14.92 -11.93 -1.61
N LEU A 21 13.68 -12.22 -1.25
CA LEU A 21 12.66 -12.78 -2.15
C LEU A 21 11.77 -11.69 -2.75
N TYR A 22 11.86 -10.45 -2.23
CA TYR A 22 10.99 -9.35 -2.63
C TYR A 22 11.68 -8.42 -3.65
N SER A 23 12.18 -9.02 -4.70
CA SER A 23 12.81 -8.34 -5.83
C SER A 23 12.31 -8.94 -7.14
N PHE A 24 12.35 -8.17 -8.20
CA PHE A 24 12.15 -8.72 -9.53
C PHE A 24 13.29 -9.69 -9.87
N SER A 25 12.97 -10.78 -10.57
CA SER A 25 13.96 -11.81 -10.94
C SER A 25 15.08 -11.27 -11.85
N PHE A 26 14.79 -10.19 -12.59
CA PHE A 26 15.72 -9.53 -13.49
C PHE A 26 16.46 -8.34 -12.87
N GLU A 27 16.09 -7.92 -11.63
CA GLU A 27 16.73 -6.82 -10.90
C GLU A 27 16.76 -7.16 -9.41
N LEU A 28 17.74 -7.98 -9.03
CA LEU A 28 17.91 -8.37 -7.63
C LEU A 28 18.53 -7.22 -6.83
N ASN A 29 18.00 -6.96 -5.64
CA ASN A 29 18.58 -5.98 -4.73
C ASN A 29 19.43 -6.69 -3.64
N PRO A 30 20.76 -6.66 -3.72
CA PRO A 30 21.62 -7.24 -2.69
C PRO A 30 21.74 -6.36 -1.44
N SER A 31 21.30 -5.11 -1.53
CA SER A 31 21.56 -4.05 -0.53
C SER A 31 20.37 -3.79 0.41
N TRP A 32 19.45 -4.74 0.55
CA TRP A 32 18.39 -4.60 1.55
C TRP A 32 18.97 -4.40 2.95
N SER A 33 18.44 -3.42 3.69
CA SER A 33 18.94 -3.09 5.04
C SER A 33 18.61 -4.14 6.09
N ARG A 34 17.53 -4.90 5.88
CA ARG A 34 17.01 -5.89 6.84
C ARG A 34 16.26 -7.02 6.15
N ASN A 35 16.00 -8.09 6.91
CA ASN A 35 15.30 -9.26 6.39
C ASN A 35 13.81 -9.04 6.05
N PHE A 36 13.19 -7.95 6.54
CA PHE A 36 11.84 -7.50 6.16
C PHE A 36 11.88 -6.00 5.93
N SER A 37 12.10 -5.60 4.69
CA SER A 37 12.31 -4.21 4.31
C SER A 37 11.11 -3.33 4.58
N GLY A 38 11.39 -2.11 5.03
CA GLY A 38 10.37 -1.10 5.25
C GLY A 38 9.80 -0.54 3.95
N GLN A 39 8.67 0.09 4.06
CA GLN A 39 7.90 0.68 2.96
C GLN A 39 8.76 1.59 2.07
N GLN A 40 9.53 2.49 2.66
CA GLN A 40 10.33 3.47 1.91
C GLN A 40 11.39 2.79 1.05
N GLU A 41 12.09 1.80 1.61
CA GLU A 41 13.15 1.08 0.91
C GLU A 41 12.61 0.31 -0.31
N ILE A 42 11.43 -0.32 -0.15
CA ILE A 42 10.76 -1.01 -1.26
C ILE A 42 10.28 -0.01 -2.31
N TRP A 43 9.75 1.12 -1.89
CA TRP A 43 9.33 2.16 -2.83
C TRP A 43 10.52 2.74 -3.61
N ASP A 44 11.65 2.96 -2.96
CA ASP A 44 12.88 3.42 -3.62
C ASP A 44 13.40 2.38 -4.61
N TYR A 45 13.37 1.10 -4.26
CA TYR A 45 13.68 0.00 -5.18
C TYR A 45 12.79 0.01 -6.43
N LEU A 46 11.47 0.16 -6.28
CA LEU A 46 10.53 0.21 -7.41
C LEU A 46 10.77 1.45 -8.30
N ARG A 47 11.15 2.57 -7.71
CA ARG A 47 11.53 3.79 -8.45
C ARG A 47 12.81 3.56 -9.22
N HIS A 48 13.82 2.98 -8.56
CA HIS A 48 15.08 2.61 -9.20
C HIS A 48 14.83 1.71 -10.42
N CYS A 49 14.08 0.63 -10.30
CA CYS A 49 13.74 -0.24 -11.43
C CYS A 49 13.05 0.54 -12.56
N THR A 50 12.07 1.40 -12.23
CA THR A 50 11.36 2.21 -13.23
C THR A 50 12.31 3.10 -14.03
N ASP A 51 13.32 3.68 -13.39
CA ASP A 51 14.26 4.58 -14.02
C ASP A 51 15.36 3.82 -14.77
N SER A 52 15.92 2.77 -14.17
CA SER A 52 16.98 1.94 -14.78
C SER A 52 16.54 1.23 -16.06
N TYR A 53 15.29 0.82 -16.11
CA TYR A 53 14.72 0.17 -17.30
C TYR A 53 14.03 1.15 -18.25
N GLY A 54 14.18 2.46 -18.06
CA GLY A 54 13.62 3.47 -18.96
C GLY A 54 12.09 3.45 -19.05
N VAL A 55 11.38 2.93 -18.05
CA VAL A 55 9.92 2.77 -18.07
C VAL A 55 9.20 4.11 -17.87
N ARG A 56 9.79 5.03 -17.13
CA ARG A 56 9.16 6.30 -16.75
C ARG A 56 8.60 7.12 -17.92
N PRO A 57 9.27 7.29 -19.06
CA PRO A 57 8.72 8.03 -20.22
C PRO A 57 7.46 7.40 -20.83
N HIS A 58 7.24 6.10 -20.59
CA HIS A 58 6.08 5.36 -21.10
C HIS A 58 4.88 5.39 -20.14
N ILE A 59 5.03 5.96 -18.94
CA ILE A 59 3.94 6.05 -17.96
C ILE A 59 3.18 7.37 -18.18
N ARG A 60 1.89 7.27 -18.39
CA ARG A 60 1.00 8.42 -18.41
C ARG A 60 0.43 8.65 -17.01
N PHE A 61 1.05 9.56 -16.27
CA PHE A 61 0.56 9.96 -14.95
C PHE A 61 -0.72 10.76 -15.03
N GLN A 62 -1.52 10.72 -13.95
CA GLN A 62 -2.80 11.42 -13.88
C GLN A 62 -3.78 11.02 -15.00
N HIS A 63 -3.63 9.82 -15.53
CA HIS A 63 -4.55 9.19 -16.47
C HIS A 63 -5.30 8.08 -15.74
N GLU A 64 -6.43 8.41 -15.17
CA GLU A 64 -7.31 7.43 -14.54
C GLU A 64 -8.10 6.72 -15.62
N VAL A 65 -8.02 5.39 -15.64
CA VAL A 65 -8.82 4.56 -16.52
C VAL A 65 -10.21 4.39 -15.90
N LEU A 66 -11.22 4.90 -16.58
CA LEU A 66 -12.61 4.88 -16.13
C LEU A 66 -13.37 3.67 -16.66
N ALA A 67 -13.07 3.27 -17.89
CA ALA A 67 -13.68 2.09 -18.52
C ALA A 67 -12.75 1.50 -19.59
N ALA A 68 -12.91 0.22 -19.84
CA ALA A 68 -12.30 -0.45 -20.98
C ALA A 68 -13.31 -1.39 -21.63
N ALA A 69 -13.45 -1.35 -22.95
CA ALA A 69 -14.36 -2.17 -23.72
C ALA A 69 -13.68 -2.71 -24.97
N TRP A 70 -13.96 -3.96 -25.30
CA TRP A 70 -13.50 -4.57 -26.54
C TRP A 70 -14.36 -4.11 -27.71
N ASP A 71 -13.74 -3.54 -28.74
CA ASP A 71 -14.37 -3.12 -29.98
C ASP A 71 -14.22 -4.25 -31.01
N HIS A 72 -15.30 -5.01 -31.20
CA HIS A 72 -15.32 -6.17 -32.10
C HIS A 72 -15.05 -5.80 -33.57
N PRO A 73 -15.67 -4.75 -34.16
CA PRO A 73 -15.42 -4.33 -35.52
C PRO A 73 -13.96 -3.98 -35.79
N HIS A 74 -13.30 -3.28 -34.89
CA HIS A 74 -11.91 -2.82 -35.04
C HIS A 74 -10.90 -3.76 -34.39
N ARG A 75 -11.34 -4.81 -33.69
CA ARG A 75 -10.52 -5.83 -33.01
C ARG A 75 -9.47 -5.21 -32.07
N ARG A 76 -9.89 -4.25 -31.24
CA ARG A 76 -9.01 -3.55 -30.30
C ARG A 76 -9.73 -3.13 -29.03
N TRP A 77 -8.99 -2.84 -28.00
CA TRP A 77 -9.52 -2.24 -26.78
C TRP A 77 -9.75 -0.74 -26.97
N ARG A 78 -10.89 -0.26 -26.54
CA ARG A 78 -11.17 1.16 -26.30
C ARG A 78 -11.12 1.43 -24.82
N ILE A 79 -10.31 2.42 -24.43
CA ILE A 79 -10.04 2.75 -23.04
C ILE A 79 -10.44 4.20 -22.81
N SER A 80 -11.45 4.41 -21.96
CA SER A 80 -11.88 5.73 -21.55
C SER A 80 -11.08 6.17 -20.32
N THR A 81 -10.53 7.36 -20.36
CA THR A 81 -9.79 7.96 -19.25
C THR A 81 -10.33 9.35 -18.93
N ASN A 82 -9.97 9.87 -17.73
CA ASN A 82 -10.26 11.26 -17.37
C ASN A 82 -9.57 12.31 -18.27
N ARG A 83 -8.75 11.88 -19.23
CA ARG A 83 -8.02 12.73 -20.18
C ARG A 83 -8.29 12.40 -21.65
N GLY A 84 -9.35 11.67 -21.90
CA GLY A 84 -9.77 11.30 -23.25
C GLY A 84 -9.65 9.79 -23.52
N GLU A 85 -9.88 9.43 -24.76
CA GLU A 85 -9.93 8.05 -25.22
C GLU A 85 -8.57 7.56 -25.73
N LEU A 86 -8.27 6.32 -25.45
CA LEU A 86 -7.10 5.59 -25.94
C LEU A 86 -7.55 4.28 -26.60
N SER A 87 -6.70 3.70 -27.43
CA SER A 87 -6.93 2.35 -27.94
C SER A 87 -5.65 1.54 -27.95
N CYS A 88 -5.77 0.23 -27.78
CA CYS A 88 -4.65 -0.71 -27.87
C CYS A 88 -5.13 -2.08 -28.33
N ASP A 89 -4.20 -2.87 -28.83
CA ASP A 89 -4.49 -4.24 -29.29
C ASP A 89 -4.47 -5.23 -28.11
N VAL A 90 -3.67 -4.95 -27.08
CA VAL A 90 -3.54 -5.77 -25.88
C VAL A 90 -3.74 -4.90 -24.65
N LEU A 91 -4.61 -5.32 -23.74
CA LEU A 91 -4.82 -4.69 -22.44
C LEU A 91 -4.36 -5.65 -21.34
N ILE A 92 -3.40 -5.21 -20.53
CA ILE A 92 -2.94 -5.93 -19.35
C ILE A 92 -3.34 -5.12 -18.12
N THR A 93 -4.12 -5.71 -17.22
CA THR A 93 -4.56 -5.07 -16.00
C THR A 93 -3.62 -5.40 -14.85
N GLY A 94 -3.04 -4.36 -14.25
CA GLY A 94 -2.15 -4.45 -13.08
C GLY A 94 -2.63 -3.53 -11.95
N THR A 95 -3.94 -3.47 -11.70
CA THR A 95 -4.59 -2.51 -10.80
C THR A 95 -4.33 -2.77 -9.32
N GLY A 96 -3.94 -3.98 -8.95
CA GLY A 96 -3.71 -4.40 -7.57
C GLY A 96 -5.01 -4.65 -6.79
N ALA A 97 -4.97 -5.61 -5.88
CA ALA A 97 -6.13 -6.02 -5.08
C ALA A 97 -6.32 -5.17 -3.81
N LEU A 98 -5.33 -4.35 -3.43
CA LEU A 98 -5.30 -3.59 -2.17
C LEU A 98 -5.31 -2.08 -2.41
N SER A 99 -5.71 -1.61 -3.59
CA SER A 99 -5.67 -0.19 -3.97
C SER A 99 -6.75 0.64 -3.32
N GLU A 100 -7.94 0.06 -3.12
CA GLU A 100 -9.09 0.76 -2.53
C GLU A 100 -9.34 0.29 -1.09
N PRO A 101 -9.42 1.23 -0.12
CA PRO A 101 -9.74 0.89 1.24
C PRO A 101 -11.19 0.46 1.38
N ASN A 102 -11.43 -0.61 2.13
CA ASN A 102 -12.76 -1.03 2.50
C ASN A 102 -13.08 -0.56 3.93
N VAL A 103 -13.89 0.47 4.04
CA VAL A 103 -14.36 0.98 5.33
C VAL A 103 -15.63 0.21 5.73
N PRO A 104 -15.65 -0.45 6.90
CA PRO A 104 -16.82 -1.21 7.33
C PRO A 104 -18.01 -0.28 7.59
N SER A 105 -19.20 -0.75 7.24
CA SER A 105 -20.45 -0.08 7.61
C SER A 105 -20.72 -0.28 9.10
N ILE A 106 -20.40 0.73 9.89
CA ILE A 106 -20.63 0.76 11.34
C ILE A 106 -21.70 1.80 11.62
N PRO A 107 -22.86 1.42 12.21
CA PRO A 107 -23.89 2.38 12.54
C PRO A 107 -23.35 3.52 13.41
N GLY A 108 -23.59 4.76 13.01
CA GLY A 108 -23.15 5.95 13.71
C GLY A 108 -21.72 6.42 13.37
N LEU A 109 -20.99 5.74 12.50
CA LEU A 109 -19.63 6.15 12.12
C LEU A 109 -19.63 7.55 11.48
N GLU A 110 -20.64 7.86 10.69
CA GLU A 110 -20.82 9.15 10.02
C GLU A 110 -21.12 10.32 10.98
N SER A 111 -21.63 10.00 12.16
CA SER A 111 -21.93 11.00 13.23
C SER A 111 -20.79 11.15 14.25
N PHE A 112 -19.72 10.36 14.12
CA PHE A 112 -18.59 10.43 15.02
C PHE A 112 -17.87 11.78 14.89
N GLN A 113 -17.70 12.48 16.03
CA GLN A 113 -17.11 13.82 16.04
C GLN A 113 -15.58 13.83 16.07
N GLY A 114 -14.95 12.68 16.14
CA GLY A 114 -13.50 12.54 16.09
C GLY A 114 -12.97 12.38 14.66
N THR A 115 -11.66 12.26 14.55
CA THR A 115 -11.01 12.00 13.26
C THR A 115 -11.05 10.51 12.94
N VAL A 116 -11.48 10.17 11.73
CA VAL A 116 -11.55 8.79 11.21
C VAL A 116 -10.73 8.72 9.93
N PHE A 117 -9.87 7.72 9.81
CA PHE A 117 -9.17 7.39 8.57
C PHE A 117 -8.85 5.90 8.49
N HIS A 118 -8.72 5.41 7.27
CA HIS A 118 -8.29 4.04 7.01
C HIS A 118 -6.76 3.95 6.96
N SER A 119 -6.17 2.83 7.39
CA SER A 119 -4.70 2.64 7.38
C SER A 119 -4.08 2.84 6.00
N ALA A 120 -4.75 2.43 4.92
CA ALA A 120 -4.31 2.66 3.54
C ALA A 120 -4.39 4.14 3.08
N ARG A 121 -4.96 5.01 3.89
CA ARG A 121 -5.03 6.47 3.71
C ARG A 121 -4.61 7.15 5.01
N TRP A 122 -3.45 6.75 5.52
CA TRP A 122 -2.93 7.26 6.79
C TRP A 122 -2.81 8.77 6.78
N ASN A 123 -3.44 9.42 7.76
CA ASN A 123 -3.36 10.87 7.91
C ASN A 123 -2.06 11.24 8.66
N ARG A 124 -1.03 11.61 7.91
CA ARG A 124 0.28 11.98 8.46
C ARG A 124 0.27 13.29 9.24
N ASP A 125 -0.70 14.15 8.95
CA ASP A 125 -0.80 15.47 9.58
C ASP A 125 -1.55 15.42 10.92
N TYR A 126 -2.17 14.27 11.23
CA TYR A 126 -2.92 14.10 12.48
C TYR A 126 -2.02 13.55 13.56
N ASN A 127 -1.79 14.36 14.60
CA ASN A 127 -1.00 13.96 15.77
C ASN A 127 -1.83 13.05 16.70
N LEU A 128 -1.38 11.81 16.88
CA LEU A 128 -2.00 10.81 17.76
C LEU A 128 -1.56 10.92 19.22
N ARG A 129 -0.52 11.70 19.52
CA ARG A 129 0.03 11.83 20.88
C ARG A 129 -1.07 12.27 21.85
N ASP A 130 -1.13 11.58 22.97
CA ASP A 130 -2.09 11.84 24.06
C ASP A 130 -3.58 11.73 23.63
N ARG A 131 -3.87 11.11 22.48
CA ARG A 131 -5.25 10.86 22.04
C ARG A 131 -5.74 9.49 22.50
N ARG A 132 -7.06 9.39 22.68
CA ARG A 132 -7.73 8.10 22.83
C ARG A 132 -7.98 7.55 21.43
N VAL A 133 -7.41 6.41 21.11
CA VAL A 133 -7.45 5.82 19.77
C VAL A 133 -8.22 4.50 19.79
N ALA A 134 -9.16 4.38 18.88
CA ALA A 134 -9.87 3.14 18.58
C ALA A 134 -9.37 2.58 17.24
N VAL A 135 -8.97 1.32 17.23
CA VAL A 135 -8.56 0.60 16.02
C VAL A 135 -9.56 -0.51 15.75
N VAL A 136 -10.15 -0.48 14.56
CA VAL A 136 -11.09 -1.51 14.11
C VAL A 136 -10.39 -2.44 13.14
N GLY A 137 -10.21 -3.70 13.55
CA GLY A 137 -9.55 -4.75 12.80
C GLY A 137 -8.14 -5.07 13.29
N THR A 138 -7.74 -6.32 13.02
CA THR A 138 -6.45 -6.91 13.43
C THR A 138 -5.73 -7.57 12.25
N GLY A 139 -5.91 -7.00 11.06
CA GLY A 139 -5.21 -7.45 9.85
C GLY A 139 -3.74 -7.05 9.81
N ALA A 140 -3.05 -7.41 8.74
CA ALA A 140 -1.61 -7.20 8.57
C ALA A 140 -1.14 -5.76 8.83
N SER A 141 -1.93 -4.76 8.43
CA SER A 141 -1.60 -3.36 8.72
C SER A 141 -1.66 -3.05 10.22
N ALA A 142 -2.73 -3.50 10.91
CA ALA A 142 -2.90 -3.24 12.34
C ALA A 142 -1.78 -3.89 13.17
N ILE A 143 -1.36 -5.10 12.82
CA ILE A 143 -0.25 -5.79 13.47
C ILE A 143 1.04 -4.96 13.40
N GLN A 144 1.22 -4.17 12.33
CA GLN A 144 2.40 -3.34 12.14
C GLN A 144 2.29 -1.99 12.85
N PHE A 145 1.18 -1.25 12.67
CA PHE A 145 1.11 0.11 13.21
C PHE A 145 0.69 0.18 14.68
N VAL A 146 -0.12 -0.75 15.20
CA VAL A 146 -0.59 -0.72 16.59
C VAL A 146 0.56 -0.69 17.60
N PRO A 147 1.59 -1.54 17.49
CA PRO A 147 2.74 -1.47 18.39
C PRO A 147 3.52 -0.16 18.28
N GLN A 148 3.50 0.49 17.13
CA GLN A 148 4.22 1.74 16.91
C GLN A 148 3.51 2.94 17.56
N ILE A 149 2.18 2.96 17.51
CA ILE A 149 1.41 4.07 18.06
C ILE A 149 1.06 3.90 19.55
N ALA A 150 0.99 2.67 20.04
CA ALA A 150 0.58 2.37 21.42
C ALA A 150 1.37 3.15 22.49
N PRO A 151 2.70 3.35 22.36
CA PRO A 151 3.47 4.13 23.34
C PRO A 151 3.18 5.63 23.34
N GLU A 152 2.57 6.16 22.28
CA GLU A 152 2.37 7.61 22.09
C GLU A 152 0.98 8.08 22.46
N VAL A 153 -0.01 7.18 22.43
CA VAL A 153 -1.42 7.54 22.65
C VAL A 153 -1.80 7.46 24.13
N ALA A 154 -2.79 8.24 24.55
CA ALA A 154 -3.29 8.20 25.93
C ALA A 154 -3.96 6.86 26.27
N SER A 155 -4.66 6.29 25.31
CA SER A 155 -5.23 4.94 25.40
C SER A 155 -5.49 4.38 24.00
N LEU A 156 -5.37 3.07 23.87
CA LEU A 156 -5.65 2.34 22.64
C LEU A 156 -6.65 1.23 22.90
N THR A 157 -7.74 1.24 22.13
CA THR A 157 -8.74 0.17 22.16
C THR A 157 -8.75 -0.53 20.82
N LEU A 158 -8.51 -1.84 20.81
CA LEU A 158 -8.47 -2.66 19.61
C LEU A 158 -9.73 -3.51 19.52
N PHE A 159 -10.50 -3.32 18.44
CA PHE A 159 -11.71 -4.09 18.16
C PHE A 159 -11.39 -5.22 17.18
N GLN A 160 -11.60 -6.44 17.61
CA GLN A 160 -11.33 -7.64 16.84
C GLN A 160 -12.61 -8.47 16.68
N ARG A 161 -12.94 -8.81 15.45
CA ARG A 161 -14.02 -9.77 15.13
C ARG A 161 -13.49 -11.20 15.04
N THR A 162 -12.44 -11.38 14.26
CA THR A 162 -11.82 -12.69 14.01
C THR A 162 -10.33 -12.59 14.32
N PRO A 163 -9.79 -13.42 15.20
CA PRO A 163 -8.37 -13.43 15.51
C PRO A 163 -7.56 -13.88 14.29
N ALA A 164 -6.45 -13.19 14.01
CA ALA A 164 -5.48 -13.63 13.02
C ALA A 164 -4.43 -14.54 13.68
N TRP A 165 -3.93 -15.51 12.91
CA TRP A 165 -2.72 -16.23 13.29
C TRP A 165 -1.52 -15.32 13.13
N ILE A 166 -0.78 -15.10 14.20
CA ILE A 166 0.39 -14.22 14.23
C ILE A 166 1.60 -15.08 14.60
N MET A 167 2.67 -14.90 13.82
CA MET A 167 3.97 -15.50 14.10
C MET A 167 5.01 -14.41 14.37
N PRO A 168 5.98 -14.65 15.27
CA PRO A 168 7.10 -13.74 15.42
C PRO A 168 7.86 -13.57 14.11
N ARG A 169 8.07 -12.33 13.69
CA ARG A 169 8.75 -12.04 12.41
C ARG A 169 10.26 -12.27 12.46
N GLY A 170 10.87 -12.25 13.63
CA GLY A 170 12.31 -12.43 13.78
C GLY A 170 13.12 -11.40 13.01
N GLU A 171 12.72 -10.12 13.11
CA GLU A 171 13.36 -9.04 12.39
C GLU A 171 14.81 -8.86 12.80
N ARG A 172 15.69 -8.71 11.80
CA ARG A 172 17.11 -8.42 12.01
C ARG A 172 17.64 -7.53 10.87
N GLU A 173 18.55 -6.67 11.22
CA GLU A 173 19.30 -5.87 10.25
C GLU A 173 20.37 -6.74 9.58
N PHE A 174 20.63 -6.46 8.31
CA PHE A 174 21.80 -7.01 7.63
C PHE A 174 22.99 -6.10 7.95
N GLY A 175 24.11 -6.70 8.39
CA GLY A 175 25.37 -5.95 8.49
C GLY A 175 25.76 -5.38 7.12
N ARG A 176 26.40 -4.21 7.11
CA ARG A 176 27.07 -3.71 5.89
C ARG A 176 28.16 -4.73 5.53
N ILE A 177 28.10 -5.24 4.31
CA ILE A 177 29.16 -6.05 3.71
C ILE A 177 30.28 -5.12 3.29
#